data_08ce08148324a11d73700fa3250b1a5c
#
_entry.id   08ce08148324a11d73700fa3250b1a5c
#
_cell.length_a   1.000
_cell.length_b   1.000
_cell.length_c   1.000
_cell.angle_alpha   90.00
_cell.angle_beta   90.00
_cell.angle_gamma   90.00
#
_symmetry.space_group_name_H-M   'P 1'
#
loop_
_entity.id
_entity.type
_entity.pdbx_description
1 polymer ?
#
loop_
_entity_poly.entity_id
_entity_poly.type
_entity_poly.pdbx_seq_one_letter_code
_entity_poly.pdbx_strand_id
1 'polypeptide(L)'
;VENIQNFIDLVKVTDNEGVDYYDFTQCNPIPDELHNVHEGSNTIDGVRCDAWYEDDDGLRPMMDMIKDNLIEKYGTYKPIDWQYNNWGTKWGDCETWLMSDTITKDGRECSFHFDSAWGEPFRLLNDIAIKFNLEITNEWFIEMDQGEGKSSYPWTPEDTERIYNEHEEALNQMRETIRSL
;
A
#
# COMPACT_ATOMS: atom_id res chain seq x y z
N VAL A 1 3.85 20.96 -14.37
CA VAL A 1 5.23 20.53 -14.68
C VAL A 1 5.98 20.20 -13.39
N GLU A 2 6.08 21.15 -12.48
CA GLU A 2 6.81 20.97 -11.21
C GLU A 2 6.25 19.79 -10.37
N ASN A 3 4.93 19.64 -10.32
CA ASN A 3 4.26 18.58 -9.53
C ASN A 3 4.59 17.18 -10.07
N ILE A 4 4.59 16.99 -11.38
CA ILE A 4 4.96 15.71 -12.01
C ILE A 4 6.42 15.39 -11.75
N GLN A 5 7.31 16.36 -11.88
CA GLN A 5 8.73 16.16 -11.62
C GLN A 5 8.98 15.81 -10.14
N ASN A 6 8.34 16.53 -9.21
CA ASN A 6 8.43 16.21 -7.77
C ASN A 6 7.92 14.80 -7.45
N PHE A 7 6.87 14.34 -8.13
CA PHE A 7 6.38 12.97 -8.00
C PHE A 7 7.41 11.97 -8.53
N ILE A 8 7.90 12.16 -9.76
CA ILE A 8 8.91 11.28 -10.37
C ILE A 8 10.17 11.19 -9.50
N ASP A 9 10.66 12.32 -8.99
CA ASP A 9 11.86 12.38 -8.16
C ASP A 9 11.68 11.66 -6.82
N LEU A 10 10.46 11.71 -6.24
CA LEU A 10 10.18 11.00 -4.98
C LEU A 10 10.10 9.48 -5.17
N VAL A 11 9.45 9.02 -6.24
CA VAL A 11 9.23 7.58 -6.46
C VAL A 11 10.41 6.89 -7.14
N LYS A 12 11.40 7.65 -7.60
CA LYS A 12 12.62 7.10 -8.18
C LYS A 12 13.55 6.61 -7.09
N VAL A 13 13.86 5.34 -7.12
CA VAL A 13 14.74 4.66 -6.17
C VAL A 13 15.92 4.07 -6.93
N THR A 14 17.11 4.13 -6.32
CA THR A 14 18.31 3.49 -6.87
C THR A 14 18.69 2.32 -5.97
N ASP A 15 18.83 1.12 -6.53
CA ASP A 15 19.22 -0.06 -5.78
C ASP A 15 20.72 -0.08 -5.42
N ASN A 16 21.15 -1.11 -4.71
CA ASN A 16 22.53 -1.28 -4.27
C ASN A 16 23.52 -1.53 -5.43
N GLU A 17 23.01 -1.88 -6.61
CA GLU A 17 23.78 -2.10 -7.83
C GLU A 17 23.85 -0.84 -8.71
N GLY A 18 23.18 0.24 -8.29
CA GLY A 18 23.11 1.51 -9.01
C GLY A 18 22.07 1.52 -10.12
N VAL A 19 21.10 0.62 -10.09
CA VAL A 19 20.00 0.55 -11.07
C VAL A 19 18.82 1.34 -10.53
N ASP A 20 18.31 2.26 -11.36
CA ASP A 20 17.13 3.05 -11.05
C ASP A 20 15.84 2.26 -11.34
N TYR A 21 14.91 2.29 -10.41
CA TYR A 21 13.55 1.79 -10.56
C TYR A 21 12.55 2.78 -9.93
N TYR A 22 11.26 2.50 -10.04
CA TYR A 22 10.22 3.35 -9.48
C TYR A 22 9.39 2.56 -8.47
N ASP A 23 9.01 3.23 -7.38
CA ASP A 23 8.26 2.64 -6.27
C ASP A 23 7.26 3.68 -5.72
N PHE A 24 6.00 3.52 -6.04
CA PHE A 24 4.93 4.43 -5.61
C PHE A 24 4.69 4.41 -4.10
N THR A 25 5.08 3.31 -3.44
CA THR A 25 4.96 3.20 -1.99
C THR A 25 5.81 4.23 -1.24
N GLN A 26 6.82 4.85 -1.89
CA GLN A 26 7.57 5.98 -1.35
C GLN A 26 6.68 7.20 -1.05
N CYS A 27 5.51 7.29 -1.66
CA CYS A 27 4.54 8.35 -1.37
C CYS A 27 3.84 8.17 -0.03
N ASN A 28 3.67 6.93 0.41
CA ASN A 28 3.06 6.54 1.68
C ASN A 28 3.69 5.22 2.16
N PRO A 29 4.94 5.24 2.67
CA PRO A 29 5.67 4.03 3.05
C PRO A 29 5.08 3.39 4.30
N ILE A 30 5.21 2.06 4.40
CA ILE A 30 4.87 1.34 5.63
C ILE A 30 5.74 1.89 6.77
N PRO A 31 5.16 2.24 7.92
CA PRO A 31 5.94 2.64 9.09
C PRO A 31 6.97 1.60 9.50
N ASP A 32 8.19 2.03 9.79
CA ASP A 32 9.31 1.14 10.17
C ASP A 32 8.96 0.22 11.34
N GLU A 33 8.17 0.70 12.29
CA GLU A 33 7.72 -0.06 13.45
C GLU A 33 6.83 -1.25 13.04
N LEU A 34 6.05 -1.14 11.96
CA LEU A 34 5.24 -2.24 11.41
C LEU A 34 6.09 -3.20 10.57
N HIS A 35 7.12 -2.72 9.88
CA HIS A 35 8.04 -3.58 9.12
C HIS A 35 8.73 -4.64 9.98
N ASN A 36 8.98 -4.32 11.26
CA ASN A 36 9.66 -5.22 12.18
C ASN A 36 8.75 -6.28 12.79
N VAL A 37 7.45 -6.25 12.50
CA VAL A 37 6.47 -7.23 12.96
C VAL A 37 6.23 -8.28 11.88
N HIS A 38 7.02 -9.33 11.84
CA HIS A 38 6.79 -10.46 10.93
C HIS A 38 5.90 -11.52 11.57
N GLU A 39 4.93 -12.04 10.81
CA GLU A 39 4.22 -13.27 11.21
C GLU A 39 5.23 -14.43 11.27
N GLY A 40 5.58 -14.88 12.47
CA GLY A 40 6.45 -16.04 12.70
C GLY A 40 7.82 -15.74 13.33
N SER A 41 8.34 -14.53 13.25
CA SER A 41 9.52 -14.13 14.05
C SER A 41 9.58 -12.62 14.15
N ASN A 42 9.46 -12.07 15.34
CA ASN A 42 9.62 -10.65 15.58
C ASN A 42 11.02 -10.39 16.18
N THR A 43 11.70 -9.41 15.64
CA THR A 43 12.92 -8.89 16.27
C THR A 43 12.58 -7.52 16.87
N ILE A 44 12.61 -7.43 18.19
CA ILE A 44 12.38 -6.20 18.93
C ILE A 44 13.69 -5.82 19.58
N ASP A 45 14.20 -4.62 19.31
CA ASP A 45 15.50 -4.13 19.81
C ASP A 45 16.66 -5.13 19.63
N GLY A 46 16.67 -5.86 18.49
CA GLY A 46 17.69 -6.86 18.18
C GLY A 46 17.45 -8.25 18.82
N VAL A 47 16.35 -8.42 19.53
CA VAL A 47 15.96 -9.71 20.12
C VAL A 47 14.92 -10.39 19.24
N ARG A 48 15.24 -11.57 18.74
CA ARG A 48 14.31 -12.39 17.95
C ARG A 48 13.27 -13.01 18.89
N CYS A 49 12.02 -12.62 18.72
CA CYS A 49 10.87 -13.20 19.42
C CYS A 49 10.10 -14.11 18.47
N ASP A 50 10.19 -15.42 18.64
CA ASP A 50 9.37 -16.36 17.86
C ASP A 50 7.95 -16.34 18.42
N ALA A 51 6.97 -15.94 17.62
CA ALA A 51 5.59 -15.73 18.02
C ALA A 51 4.85 -17.00 18.49
N TRP A 52 5.50 -18.16 18.43
CA TRP A 52 4.89 -19.46 18.66
C TRP A 52 5.41 -20.19 19.92
N TYR A 53 6.36 -19.62 20.64
CA TYR A 53 6.81 -20.23 21.88
C TYR A 53 5.97 -19.76 23.05
N GLU A 54 5.24 -20.70 23.66
CA GLU A 54 4.70 -20.56 25.00
C GLU A 54 5.91 -20.56 25.97
N ASP A 55 6.38 -19.35 26.26
CA ASP A 55 7.45 -19.22 27.18
C ASP A 55 6.94 -18.57 28.47
N ASP A 56 7.26 -19.22 29.58
CA ASP A 56 6.88 -18.84 30.94
C ASP A 56 7.63 -17.58 31.42
N ASP A 57 8.54 -17.00 30.63
CA ASP A 57 9.52 -16.01 31.07
C ASP A 57 9.08 -14.54 30.93
N GLY A 58 7.80 -14.25 30.74
CA GLY A 58 7.28 -12.86 30.77
C GLY A 58 7.43 -12.04 29.48
N LEU A 59 7.89 -12.65 28.38
CA LEU A 59 7.96 -12.00 27.06
C LEU A 59 6.56 -11.76 26.46
N ARG A 60 5.59 -12.60 26.78
CA ARG A 60 4.21 -12.49 26.30
C ARG A 60 3.55 -11.15 26.67
N PRO A 61 3.63 -10.66 27.92
CA PRO A 61 3.07 -9.36 28.27
C PRO A 61 3.72 -8.19 27.54
N MET A 62 5.01 -8.28 27.22
CA MET A 62 5.74 -7.27 26.46
C MET A 62 5.29 -7.26 25.01
N MET A 63 5.07 -8.42 24.38
CA MET A 63 4.57 -8.54 23.02
C MET A 63 3.14 -8.00 22.90
N ASP A 64 2.28 -8.30 23.87
CA ASP A 64 0.91 -7.77 23.88
C ASP A 64 0.90 -6.26 24.03
N MET A 65 1.74 -5.69 24.87
CA MET A 65 1.89 -4.22 25.02
C MET A 65 2.37 -3.58 23.71
N ILE A 66 3.30 -4.21 22.98
CA ILE A 66 3.78 -3.69 21.69
C ILE A 66 2.67 -3.72 20.65
N LYS A 67 1.93 -4.84 20.55
CA LYS A 67 0.77 -4.94 19.66
C LYS A 67 -0.29 -3.89 19.98
N ASP A 68 -0.62 -3.71 21.24
CA ASP A 68 -1.60 -2.70 21.69
C ASP A 68 -1.15 -1.28 21.30
N ASN A 69 0.12 -0.94 21.51
CA ASN A 69 0.69 0.34 21.07
C ASN A 69 0.62 0.55 19.55
N LEU A 70 0.91 -0.49 18.77
CA LEU A 70 0.82 -0.43 17.30
C LEU A 70 -0.63 -0.31 16.82
N ILE A 71 -1.56 -1.01 17.47
CA ILE A 71 -2.99 -0.89 17.18
C ILE A 71 -3.48 0.53 17.52
N GLU A 72 -3.09 1.09 18.66
CA GLU A 72 -3.44 2.47 19.02
C GLU A 72 -2.90 3.48 18.01
N LYS A 73 -1.66 3.30 17.55
CA LYS A 73 -0.98 4.25 16.67
C LYS A 73 -1.38 4.13 15.19
N TYR A 74 -1.58 2.91 14.70
CA TYR A 74 -1.75 2.60 13.27
C TYR A 74 -3.05 1.88 12.93
N GLY A 75 -3.90 1.58 13.93
CA GLY A 75 -5.13 0.80 13.75
C GLY A 75 -4.89 -0.70 13.59
N THR A 76 -3.64 -1.15 13.51
CA THR A 76 -3.24 -2.55 13.37
C THR A 76 -1.79 -2.75 13.80
N TYR A 77 -1.43 -3.99 14.15
CA TYR A 77 -0.03 -4.39 14.33
C TYR A 77 0.50 -5.19 13.12
N LYS A 78 -0.34 -5.48 12.13
CA LYS A 78 0.02 -6.28 10.96
C LYS A 78 0.34 -5.39 9.77
N PRO A 79 1.54 -5.52 9.15
CA PRO A 79 1.89 -4.77 7.95
C PRO A 79 0.86 -4.95 6.83
N ILE A 80 0.38 -6.17 6.63
CA ILE A 80 -0.58 -6.49 5.57
C ILE A 80 -1.92 -5.74 5.73
N ASP A 81 -2.45 -5.64 6.96
CA ASP A 81 -3.69 -4.91 7.22
C ASP A 81 -3.48 -3.41 6.99
N TRP A 82 -2.29 -2.89 7.38
CA TRP A 82 -1.93 -1.51 7.12
C TRP A 82 -1.85 -1.22 5.62
N GLN A 83 -1.24 -2.12 4.83
CA GLN A 83 -1.15 -2.01 3.37
C GLN A 83 -2.54 -1.94 2.73
N TYR A 84 -3.45 -2.86 3.07
CA TYR A 84 -4.83 -2.80 2.59
C TYR A 84 -5.55 -1.51 2.99
N ASN A 85 -5.34 -1.03 4.21
CA ASN A 85 -5.99 0.19 4.69
C ASN A 85 -5.43 1.47 4.05
N ASN A 86 -4.16 1.49 3.64
CA ASN A 86 -3.49 2.68 3.15
C ASN A 86 -3.21 2.65 1.64
N TRP A 87 -2.98 1.47 1.06
CA TRP A 87 -2.75 1.35 -0.39
C TRP A 87 -3.96 0.79 -1.15
N GLY A 88 -4.84 0.05 -0.48
CA GLY A 88 -5.96 -0.66 -1.07
C GLY A 88 -5.60 -2.06 -1.58
N THR A 89 -4.33 -2.43 -1.53
CA THR A 89 -3.80 -3.73 -1.95
C THR A 89 -2.67 -4.20 -1.05
N LYS A 90 -2.25 -5.46 -1.23
CA LYS A 90 -1.19 -6.08 -0.44
C LYS A 90 0.19 -5.50 -0.71
N TRP A 91 0.53 -5.14 -1.96
CA TRP A 91 1.90 -4.78 -2.33
C TRP A 91 2.07 -3.34 -2.81
N GLY A 92 0.98 -2.56 -2.92
CA GLY A 92 1.01 -1.26 -3.56
C GLY A 92 1.26 -1.44 -5.06
N ASP A 93 2.45 -1.10 -5.50
CA ASP A 93 2.94 -1.34 -6.85
C ASP A 93 4.16 -2.26 -6.83
N CYS A 94 4.39 -2.96 -7.93
CA CYS A 94 5.58 -3.75 -8.18
C CYS A 94 5.91 -3.74 -9.67
N GLU A 95 7.16 -4.02 -9.99
CA GLU A 95 7.66 -3.98 -11.36
C GLU A 95 7.29 -2.68 -12.09
N THR A 96 7.46 -1.55 -11.41
CA THR A 96 7.03 -0.23 -11.90
C THR A 96 8.10 0.39 -12.78
N TRP A 97 7.73 0.83 -13.96
CA TRP A 97 8.62 1.57 -14.85
C TRP A 97 7.92 2.76 -15.51
N LEU A 98 8.70 3.83 -15.67
CA LEU A 98 8.28 5.02 -16.40
C LEU A 98 8.36 4.76 -17.91
N MET A 99 7.28 4.98 -18.60
CA MET A 99 7.22 4.93 -20.05
C MET A 99 7.80 6.24 -20.63
N SER A 100 9.12 6.29 -20.81
CA SER A 100 9.85 7.51 -21.15
C SER A 100 9.43 8.18 -22.46
N ASP A 101 8.85 7.42 -23.38
CA ASP A 101 8.30 7.92 -24.66
C ASP A 101 6.95 8.64 -24.48
N THR A 102 6.32 8.52 -23.32
CA THR A 102 5.04 9.17 -23.00
C THR A 102 5.21 10.51 -22.27
N ILE A 103 6.44 10.88 -21.89
CA ILE A 103 6.69 12.19 -21.30
C ILE A 103 6.52 13.24 -22.40
N THR A 104 5.52 14.10 -22.24
CA THR A 104 5.30 15.20 -23.19
C THR A 104 6.45 16.20 -23.16
N LYS A 105 6.70 16.89 -24.29
CA LYS A 105 7.81 17.86 -24.42
C LYS A 105 7.75 19.02 -23.42
N ASP A 106 6.55 19.33 -22.94
CA ASP A 106 6.31 20.36 -21.93
C ASP A 106 6.31 19.80 -20.49
N GLY A 107 6.54 18.49 -20.32
CA GLY A 107 6.59 17.82 -19.03
C GLY A 107 5.26 17.79 -18.25
N ARG A 108 4.13 17.91 -18.96
CA ARG A 108 2.81 17.97 -18.34
C ARG A 108 2.13 16.62 -18.17
N GLU A 109 2.59 15.62 -18.91
CA GLU A 109 2.04 14.27 -18.87
C GLU A 109 3.18 13.25 -18.84
N CYS A 110 2.96 12.16 -18.14
CA CYS A 110 3.80 10.97 -18.16
C CYS A 110 2.94 9.75 -17.90
N SER A 111 3.41 8.58 -18.31
CA SER A 111 2.73 7.32 -18.05
C SER A 111 3.69 6.34 -17.38
N PHE A 112 3.14 5.57 -16.47
CA PHE A 112 3.81 4.45 -15.83
C PHE A 112 3.07 3.16 -16.16
N HIS A 113 3.82 2.07 -16.20
CA HIS A 113 3.29 0.73 -16.10
C HIS A 113 3.72 0.14 -14.78
N PHE A 114 2.84 -0.60 -14.12
CA PHE A 114 3.15 -1.30 -12.88
C PHE A 114 2.21 -2.48 -12.69
N ASP A 115 2.67 -3.45 -11.92
CA ASP A 115 1.85 -4.56 -11.45
C ASP A 115 1.40 -4.31 -10.01
N SER A 116 0.30 -4.93 -9.61
CA SER A 116 -0.21 -4.86 -8.25
C SER A 116 -0.90 -6.16 -7.85
N ALA A 117 -0.89 -6.49 -6.56
CA ALA A 117 -1.46 -7.73 -6.07
C ALA A 117 -2.98 -7.67 -5.97
N TRP A 118 -3.64 -8.47 -6.80
CA TRP A 118 -5.08 -8.77 -6.74
C TRP A 118 -6.05 -7.60 -6.95
N GLY A 119 -5.54 -6.46 -7.36
CA GLY A 119 -6.36 -5.29 -7.67
C GLY A 119 -5.57 -4.01 -7.74
N GLU A 120 -6.28 -2.95 -8.05
CA GLU A 120 -5.74 -1.62 -8.18
C GLU A 120 -5.33 -1.07 -6.80
N PRO A 121 -4.16 -0.42 -6.65
CA PRO A 121 -3.76 0.26 -5.42
C PRO A 121 -4.47 1.62 -5.29
N PHE A 122 -5.80 1.59 -5.27
CA PHE A 122 -6.66 2.75 -5.46
C PHE A 122 -6.47 3.84 -4.40
N ARG A 123 -6.17 3.47 -3.14
CA ARG A 123 -5.92 4.45 -2.08
C ARG A 123 -4.58 5.13 -2.27
N LEU A 124 -3.54 4.38 -2.63
CA LEU A 124 -2.22 4.91 -2.93
C LEU A 124 -2.27 5.89 -4.11
N LEU A 125 -2.97 5.54 -5.20
CA LEU A 125 -3.13 6.42 -6.35
C LEU A 125 -3.90 7.69 -6.02
N ASN A 126 -4.93 7.59 -5.17
CA ASN A 126 -5.67 8.75 -4.69
C ASN A 126 -4.80 9.68 -3.83
N ASP A 127 -4.01 9.12 -2.92
CA ASP A 127 -3.08 9.88 -2.09
C ASP A 127 -2.01 10.58 -2.93
N ILE A 128 -1.47 9.92 -3.96
CA ILE A 128 -0.54 10.51 -4.91
C ILE A 128 -1.20 11.70 -5.64
N ALA A 129 -2.41 11.50 -6.16
CA ALA A 129 -3.14 12.54 -6.88
C ALA A 129 -3.35 13.79 -6.00
N ILE A 130 -3.74 13.61 -4.75
CA ILE A 130 -3.94 14.71 -3.79
C ILE A 130 -2.61 15.35 -3.41
N LYS A 131 -1.61 14.55 -3.01
CA LYS A 131 -0.31 15.03 -2.50
C LYS A 131 0.42 15.90 -3.52
N PHE A 132 0.38 15.51 -4.79
CA PHE A 132 1.08 16.21 -5.86
C PHE A 132 0.16 17.08 -6.72
N ASN A 133 -1.12 17.17 -6.40
CA ASN A 133 -2.13 17.87 -7.18
C ASN A 133 -2.07 17.45 -8.66
N LEU A 134 -2.21 16.17 -8.90
CA LEU A 134 -2.19 15.53 -10.22
C LEU A 134 -3.59 15.00 -10.57
N GLU A 135 -3.88 14.96 -11.86
CA GLU A 135 -4.97 14.15 -12.40
C GLU A 135 -4.37 12.82 -12.87
N ILE A 136 -4.82 11.71 -12.27
CA ILE A 136 -4.36 10.35 -12.60
C ILE A 136 -5.50 9.60 -13.25
N THR A 137 -5.19 8.96 -14.35
CA THR A 137 -6.06 7.95 -14.97
C THR A 137 -5.32 6.62 -14.94
N ASN A 138 -5.93 5.60 -14.36
CA ASN A 138 -5.41 4.25 -14.32
C ASN A 138 -6.29 3.32 -15.14
N GLU A 139 -5.71 2.60 -16.10
CA GLU A 139 -6.33 1.54 -16.86
C GLU A 139 -5.76 0.22 -16.36
N TRP A 140 -6.62 -0.67 -15.87
CA TRP A 140 -6.20 -1.91 -15.25
C TRP A 140 -6.88 -3.12 -15.89
N PHE A 141 -6.19 -4.24 -15.85
CA PHE A 141 -6.73 -5.55 -16.21
C PHE A 141 -6.28 -6.61 -15.22
N ILE A 142 -7.13 -7.60 -15.01
CA ILE A 142 -6.82 -8.76 -14.17
C ILE A 142 -6.52 -9.93 -15.10
N GLU A 143 -5.41 -10.62 -14.85
CA GLU A 143 -5.02 -11.80 -15.63
C GLU A 143 -6.14 -12.85 -15.72
N MET A 144 -6.14 -13.63 -16.80
CA MET A 144 -7.13 -14.69 -17.08
C MET A 144 -8.56 -14.18 -17.30
N ASP A 145 -8.73 -13.02 -17.94
CA ASP A 145 -10.04 -12.45 -18.31
C ASP A 145 -10.98 -12.24 -17.10
N GLN A 146 -10.43 -12.01 -15.91
CA GLN A 146 -11.22 -11.78 -14.70
C GLN A 146 -11.78 -10.36 -14.60
N GLY A 147 -11.37 -9.45 -15.47
CA GLY A 147 -11.89 -8.09 -15.56
C GLY A 147 -10.87 -7.08 -16.02
N GLU A 148 -11.40 -5.97 -16.50
CA GLU A 148 -10.66 -4.78 -16.88
C GLU A 148 -11.46 -3.54 -16.49
N GLY A 149 -10.79 -2.40 -16.33
CA GLY A 149 -11.49 -1.16 -16.03
C GLY A 149 -10.60 0.05 -16.12
N LYS A 150 -11.22 1.17 -15.75
CA LYS A 150 -10.59 2.48 -15.76
C LYS A 150 -11.03 3.27 -14.54
N SER A 151 -10.08 3.86 -13.85
CA SER A 151 -10.29 4.67 -12.67
C SER A 151 -9.64 6.04 -12.84
N SER A 152 -10.17 7.05 -12.16
CA SER A 152 -9.64 8.42 -12.20
C SER A 152 -9.46 8.97 -10.79
N TYR A 153 -8.41 9.78 -10.58
CA TYR A 153 -8.07 10.36 -9.28
C TYR A 153 -7.67 11.83 -9.45
N PRO A 154 -7.83 12.69 -8.43
CA PRO A 154 -8.38 12.34 -7.11
C PRO A 154 -9.87 12.00 -7.17
N TRP A 155 -10.32 11.24 -6.20
CA TRP A 155 -11.74 10.94 -6.02
C TRP A 155 -12.54 12.20 -5.73
N THR A 156 -13.79 12.24 -6.24
CA THR A 156 -14.77 13.21 -5.77
C THR A 156 -15.22 12.84 -4.33
N PRO A 157 -15.83 13.79 -3.57
CA PRO A 157 -16.42 13.46 -2.28
C PRO A 157 -17.44 12.32 -2.36
N GLU A 158 -18.24 12.26 -3.42
CA GLU A 158 -19.22 11.20 -3.67
C GLU A 158 -18.55 9.84 -3.92
N ASP A 159 -17.45 9.82 -4.68
CA ASP A 159 -16.67 8.60 -4.90
C ASP A 159 -16.05 8.10 -3.60
N THR A 160 -15.54 9.01 -2.79
CA THR A 160 -14.95 8.67 -1.49
C THR A 160 -15.97 7.98 -0.60
N GLU A 161 -17.18 8.54 -0.47
CA GLU A 161 -18.26 7.96 0.35
C GLU A 161 -18.70 6.60 -0.19
N ARG A 162 -18.88 6.47 -1.51
CA ARG A 162 -19.25 5.22 -2.17
C ARG A 162 -18.22 4.12 -1.93
N ILE A 163 -16.94 4.40 -2.17
CA ILE A 163 -15.85 3.43 -2.04
C ILE A 163 -15.68 2.99 -0.59
N TYR A 164 -15.83 3.90 0.37
CA TYR A 164 -15.82 3.55 1.79
C TYR A 164 -16.94 2.59 2.15
N ASN A 165 -18.15 2.85 1.69
CA ASN A 165 -19.32 2.00 1.97
C ASN A 165 -19.16 0.61 1.32
N GLU A 166 -18.73 0.53 0.07
CA GLU A 166 -18.47 -0.73 -0.65
C GLU A 166 -17.39 -1.57 0.07
N HIS A 167 -16.34 -0.91 0.56
CA HIS A 167 -15.27 -1.60 1.29
C HIS A 167 -15.75 -2.13 2.66
N GLU A 168 -16.51 -1.35 3.41
CA GLU A 168 -17.11 -1.76 4.69
C GLU A 168 -18.08 -2.94 4.49
N GLU A 169 -18.90 -2.91 3.46
CA GLU A 169 -19.80 -4.01 3.12
C GLU A 169 -19.03 -5.29 2.78
N ALA A 170 -17.96 -5.19 1.97
CA ALA A 170 -17.13 -6.34 1.63
C ALA A 170 -16.42 -6.94 2.86
N LEU A 171 -15.90 -6.11 3.75
CA LEU A 171 -15.30 -6.55 5.02
C LEU A 171 -16.32 -7.26 5.91
N ASN A 172 -17.54 -6.74 6.00
CA ASN A 172 -18.60 -7.34 6.80
C ASN A 172 -19.02 -8.71 6.24
N GLN A 173 -19.16 -8.82 4.92
CA GLN A 173 -19.45 -10.11 4.26
C GLN A 173 -18.35 -11.14 4.51
N MET A 174 -17.07 -10.74 4.43
CA MET A 174 -15.96 -11.64 4.76
C MET A 174 -16.01 -12.11 6.23
N ARG A 175 -16.27 -11.19 7.17
CA ARG A 175 -16.40 -11.52 8.60
C ARG A 175 -17.55 -12.50 8.86
N GLU A 176 -18.68 -12.35 8.19
CA GLU A 176 -19.83 -13.25 8.29
C GLU A 176 -19.50 -14.62 7.71
N THR A 177 -18.82 -14.67 6.57
CA THR A 177 -18.39 -15.94 5.96
C THR A 177 -17.46 -16.72 6.89
N ILE A 178 -16.47 -16.04 7.49
CA ILE A 178 -15.54 -16.68 8.44
C ILE A 178 -16.27 -17.19 9.69
N ARG A 179 -17.29 -16.47 10.18
CA ARG A 179 -18.07 -16.91 11.36
C ARG A 179 -18.97 -18.12 11.07
N SER A 180 -19.27 -18.38 9.80
CA SER A 180 -20.13 -19.49 9.38
C SER A 180 -19.36 -20.80 9.10
N LEU A 181 -18.03 -20.75 9.09
CA LEU A 181 -17.13 -21.92 8.95
C LEU A 181 -16.72 -22.46 10.32
#